data_e21eb85c46c839ca5148c9201859540c
#
_entry.id   e21eb85c46c839ca5148c9201859540c
#
_cell.length_a   1.000
_cell.length_b   1.000
_cell.length_c   1.000
_cell.angle_alpha   90.00
_cell.angle_beta   90.00
_cell.angle_gamma   90.00
#
_symmetry.space_group_name_H-M   'P 1'
#
loop_
_entity.id
_entity.type
_entity.pdbx_description
1 polymer ?
#
loop_
_entity_poly.entity_id
_entity_poly.type
_entity_poly.pdbx_seq_one_letter_code
_entity_poly.pdbx_strand_id
1 'polypeptide(L)'
;ETAHVDFITKKSTKTITRKITDTGEQHVAYKGTHALLLGISGERQLIEKRLQFILDHQQYNNPADPRDGAFMIYDCEGDSILTDDHGRSDLDEGRERIGMGILLAAYGLSEELRVKSEEFATALERYAKFVREKLQYPDYRTKSDARQGGKNRGYNYAWVADFYFRMALLTGNKQYALDGIGTLRSLYRQFGYGFYCIDYPVTTGLKALEQAGMNFECQQLLQDFCTTADILVKNGLNFPKFEVNYEQSIIAPAVQFLCEVYQATGNKRYLTAAQKMLPALEALQWHQPSYRMNEIAIRHWDGYWFGKRQIYGDVYPHYWSAITAAAYHRYAQCIADSDAKAAADYQRRAEQCVRDTLCLFYEDGRATC
;
A
#
# COMPACT_ATOMS: atom_id res chain seq x y z
N GLU A 1 6.77 24.11 -9.31
CA GLU A 1 5.38 23.74 -9.65
C GLU A 1 4.42 24.90 -9.38
N THR A 2 3.22 24.85 -9.98
CA THR A 2 2.20 25.89 -9.81
C THR A 2 0.93 25.24 -9.26
N ALA A 3 0.49 25.69 -8.10
CA ALA A 3 -0.76 25.26 -7.49
C ALA A 3 -1.90 26.24 -7.84
N HIS A 4 -3.08 25.71 -8.03
CA HIS A 4 -4.32 26.48 -8.26
C HIS A 4 -5.28 26.17 -7.09
N VAL A 5 -5.66 27.22 -6.35
CA VAL A 5 -6.56 27.12 -5.21
C VAL A 5 -7.88 27.80 -5.54
N ASP A 6 -8.95 27.05 -5.56
CA ASP A 6 -10.29 27.52 -5.85
C ASP A 6 -11.08 27.82 -4.57
N PHE A 7 -11.43 29.09 -4.38
CA PHE A 7 -12.36 29.53 -3.35
C PHE A 7 -13.76 29.61 -3.94
N ILE A 8 -14.58 28.62 -3.61
CA ILE A 8 -15.89 28.42 -4.22
C ILE A 8 -16.99 28.96 -3.29
N THR A 9 -17.87 29.75 -3.86
CA THR A 9 -19.10 30.22 -3.21
C THR A 9 -20.30 29.82 -4.03
N LYS A 10 -21.52 29.94 -3.50
CA LYS A 10 -22.77 29.69 -4.25
C LYS A 10 -22.90 30.56 -5.51
N LYS A 11 -22.17 31.65 -5.60
CA LYS A 11 -22.33 32.65 -6.69
C LYS A 11 -21.10 32.78 -7.58
N SER A 12 -19.94 32.34 -7.13
CA SER A 12 -18.68 32.56 -7.88
C SER A 12 -17.57 31.65 -7.39
N THR A 13 -16.61 31.36 -8.28
CA THR A 13 -15.32 30.75 -7.97
C THR A 13 -14.22 31.80 -8.15
N LYS A 14 -13.32 31.90 -7.18
CA LYS A 14 -12.10 32.69 -7.27
C LYS A 14 -10.90 31.74 -7.23
N THR A 15 -10.21 31.61 -8.34
CA THR A 15 -8.95 30.88 -8.43
C THR A 15 -7.79 31.79 -8.03
N ILE A 16 -6.93 31.32 -7.12
CA ILE A 16 -5.65 31.94 -6.80
C ILE A 16 -4.56 30.98 -7.24
N THR A 17 -3.70 31.48 -8.12
CA THR A 17 -2.53 30.73 -8.59
C THR A 17 -1.32 31.06 -7.72
N ARG A 18 -0.65 30.02 -7.21
CA ARG A 18 0.54 30.14 -6.37
C ARG A 18 1.68 29.35 -6.98
N LYS A 19 2.82 29.99 -7.23
CA LYS A 19 4.04 29.29 -7.58
C LYS A 19 4.66 28.72 -6.30
N ILE A 20 4.88 27.42 -6.26
CA ILE A 20 5.55 26.72 -5.17
C ILE A 20 7.04 26.70 -5.50
N THR A 21 7.84 27.42 -4.74
CA THR A 21 9.29 27.55 -4.91
C THR A 21 10.07 26.89 -3.78
N ASP A 22 9.44 26.76 -2.62
CA ASP A 22 10.08 26.30 -1.40
C ASP A 22 9.35 25.07 -0.82
N THR A 23 10.05 24.26 -0.06
CA THR A 23 9.47 23.17 0.71
C THR A 23 8.82 23.70 2.00
N GLY A 24 7.87 22.93 2.54
CA GLY A 24 7.17 23.27 3.77
C GLY A 24 5.76 23.85 3.55
N GLU A 25 5.11 24.19 4.64
CA GLU A 25 3.74 24.70 4.63
C GLU A 25 3.66 26.12 4.08
N GLN A 26 2.69 26.35 3.21
CA GLN A 26 2.37 27.65 2.64
C GLN A 26 0.88 27.94 2.79
N HIS A 27 0.53 29.18 3.07
CA HIS A 27 -0.84 29.63 3.24
C HIS A 27 -1.30 30.45 2.01
N VAL A 28 -2.48 30.12 1.51
CA VAL A 28 -3.20 30.93 0.53
C VAL A 28 -4.50 31.43 1.17
N ALA A 29 -4.68 32.74 1.21
CA ALA A 29 -5.82 33.35 1.88
C ALA A 29 -6.69 34.13 0.89
N TYR A 30 -8.03 34.07 1.07
CA TYR A 30 -8.98 34.90 0.35
C TYR A 30 -10.22 35.18 1.22
N LYS A 31 -10.49 36.44 1.47
CA LYS A 31 -11.69 36.90 2.24
C LYS A 31 -11.89 36.14 3.57
N GLY A 32 -10.83 35.99 4.34
CA GLY A 32 -10.89 35.32 5.64
C GLY A 32 -10.95 33.79 5.62
N THR A 33 -10.93 33.19 4.41
CA THR A 33 -10.77 31.75 4.22
C THR A 33 -9.33 31.42 3.87
N HIS A 34 -8.82 30.29 4.37
CA HIS A 34 -7.44 29.87 4.18
C HIS A 34 -7.38 28.48 3.57
N ALA A 35 -6.43 28.27 2.67
CA ALA A 35 -6.02 26.96 2.18
C ALA A 35 -4.56 26.72 2.58
N LEU A 36 -4.24 25.49 2.94
CA LEU A 36 -2.87 25.05 3.23
C LEU A 36 -2.34 24.25 2.05
N LEU A 37 -1.14 24.61 1.60
CA LEU A 37 -0.38 23.89 0.59
C LEU A 37 0.92 23.38 1.24
N LEU A 38 1.36 22.21 0.86
CA LEU A 38 2.67 21.69 1.23
C LEU A 38 3.57 21.65 0.00
N GLY A 39 4.63 22.45 0.00
CA GLY A 39 5.72 22.31 -0.95
C GLY A 39 6.59 21.12 -0.55
N ILE A 40 6.84 20.22 -1.48
CA ILE A 40 7.75 19.07 -1.29
C ILE A 40 8.85 19.13 -2.36
N SER A 41 9.99 18.49 -2.10
CA SER A 41 10.97 18.21 -3.13
C SER A 41 10.38 17.32 -4.21
N GLY A 42 11.01 17.24 -5.38
CA GLY A 42 10.50 16.40 -6.47
C GLY A 42 10.22 14.98 -5.98
N GLU A 43 9.08 14.41 -6.36
CA GLU A 43 8.58 13.09 -5.92
C GLU A 43 9.67 12.01 -6.05
N ARG A 44 10.38 11.99 -7.17
CA ARG A 44 11.50 11.07 -7.39
C ARG A 44 12.60 11.23 -6.35
N GLN A 45 13.02 12.46 -6.08
CA GLN A 45 14.07 12.73 -5.10
C GLN A 45 13.65 12.32 -3.69
N LEU A 46 12.39 12.55 -3.34
CA LEU A 46 11.84 12.16 -2.04
C LEU A 46 11.83 10.63 -1.89
N ILE A 47 11.41 9.90 -2.93
CA ILE A 47 11.42 8.44 -2.95
C ILE A 47 12.86 7.90 -2.85
N GLU A 48 13.81 8.45 -3.62
CA GLU A 48 15.22 8.04 -3.57
C GLU A 48 15.82 8.23 -2.17
N LYS A 49 15.54 9.36 -1.53
CA LYS A 49 15.97 9.58 -0.14
C LYS A 49 15.30 8.61 0.84
N ARG A 50 14.02 8.31 0.64
CA ARG A 50 13.31 7.32 1.46
C ARG A 50 13.93 5.93 1.35
N LEU A 51 14.25 5.49 0.14
CA LEU A 51 14.91 4.21 -0.11
C LEU A 51 16.28 4.15 0.55
N GLN A 52 17.08 5.21 0.39
CA GLN A 52 18.40 5.28 1.02
C GLN A 52 18.29 5.24 2.54
N PHE A 53 17.33 5.99 3.12
CA PHE A 53 17.11 5.97 4.57
C PHE A 53 16.72 4.57 5.09
N ILE A 54 15.91 3.81 4.35
CA ILE A 54 15.57 2.44 4.71
C ILE A 54 16.82 1.57 4.75
N LEU A 55 17.69 1.68 3.76
CA LEU A 55 18.92 0.89 3.66
C LEU A 55 19.92 1.26 4.78
N ASP A 56 20.12 2.54 5.02
CA ASP A 56 21.14 3.03 5.96
C ASP A 56 20.72 2.88 7.42
N HIS A 57 19.42 3.00 7.72
CA HIS A 57 18.95 3.18 9.09
C HIS A 57 17.90 2.18 9.57
N GLN A 58 17.21 1.46 8.68
CA GLN A 58 16.07 0.64 9.10
C GLN A 58 16.27 -0.87 8.95
N GLN A 59 17.36 -1.34 8.33
CA GLN A 59 17.66 -2.76 8.33
C GLN A 59 18.38 -3.15 9.63
N TYR A 60 17.73 -3.99 10.43
CA TYR A 60 18.28 -4.43 11.71
C TYR A 60 19.43 -5.42 11.50
N ASN A 61 20.52 -5.16 12.17
CA ASN A 61 21.76 -5.94 12.04
C ASN A 61 22.23 -6.43 13.42
N ASN A 62 21.69 -7.56 13.85
CA ASN A 62 22.09 -8.22 15.09
C ASN A 62 21.91 -9.74 14.95
N PRO A 63 22.95 -10.50 14.60
CA PRO A 63 22.84 -11.95 14.40
C PRO A 63 22.39 -12.74 15.65
N ALA A 64 22.45 -12.17 16.84
CA ALA A 64 21.96 -12.80 18.07
C ALA A 64 20.45 -12.60 18.30
N ASP A 65 19.80 -11.75 17.52
CA ASP A 65 18.37 -11.43 17.64
C ASP A 65 17.58 -12.10 16.51
N PRO A 66 16.40 -12.69 16.77
CA PRO A 66 15.56 -13.28 15.72
C PRO A 66 15.10 -12.30 14.65
N ARG A 67 15.22 -10.99 14.90
CA ARG A 67 14.87 -9.92 13.94
C ARG A 67 16.01 -9.56 13.00
N ASP A 68 17.15 -10.22 13.09
CA ASP A 68 18.28 -9.93 12.19
C ASP A 68 17.87 -10.00 10.72
N GLY A 69 18.15 -8.94 9.97
CA GLY A 69 17.75 -8.76 8.58
C GLY A 69 16.39 -8.10 8.36
N ALA A 70 15.58 -7.93 9.40
CA ALA A 70 14.29 -7.23 9.31
C ALA A 70 14.45 -5.76 8.93
N PHE A 71 13.49 -5.21 8.19
CA PHE A 71 13.26 -3.77 8.16
C PHE A 71 12.36 -3.37 9.33
N MET A 72 12.81 -2.42 10.14
CA MET A 72 12.15 -2.07 11.40
C MET A 72 11.70 -0.62 11.42
N ILE A 73 10.80 -0.29 12.34
CA ILE A 73 10.36 1.09 12.58
C ILE A 73 11.57 1.92 13.05
N TYR A 74 11.62 3.15 12.56
CA TYR A 74 12.53 4.17 13.05
C TYR A 74 11.80 5.16 13.95
N ASP A 75 12.25 5.32 15.17
CA ASP A 75 11.77 6.35 16.09
C ASP A 75 12.41 7.69 15.76
N CYS A 76 11.68 8.55 15.05
CA CYS A 76 12.18 9.87 14.66
C CYS A 76 12.45 10.82 15.86
N GLU A 77 11.88 10.56 17.03
CA GLU A 77 12.17 11.35 18.24
C GLU A 77 13.45 10.87 18.95
N GLY A 78 13.65 9.56 18.98
CA GLY A 78 14.81 8.94 19.59
C GLY A 78 16.01 8.76 18.66
N ASP A 79 15.82 9.08 17.36
CA ASP A 79 16.81 8.96 16.29
C ASP A 79 17.46 7.56 16.22
N SER A 80 16.63 6.51 16.29
CA SER A 80 17.10 5.12 16.35
C SER A 80 16.03 4.12 15.91
N ILE A 81 16.45 2.89 15.59
CA ILE A 81 15.51 1.77 15.39
C ILE A 81 14.72 1.52 16.68
N LEU A 82 13.42 1.42 16.56
CA LEU A 82 12.53 1.05 17.66
C LEU A 82 12.64 -0.47 17.89
N THR A 83 13.27 -0.85 19.00
CA THR A 83 13.47 -2.25 19.38
C THR A 83 12.53 -2.74 20.48
N ASP A 84 11.88 -1.82 21.18
CA ASP A 84 10.88 -2.11 22.21
C ASP A 84 9.50 -1.62 21.76
N ASP A 85 8.61 -2.56 21.54
CA ASP A 85 7.23 -2.32 21.12
C ASP A 85 6.24 -2.27 22.32
N HIS A 86 6.75 -2.19 23.53
CA HIS A 86 5.96 -2.19 24.77
C HIS A 86 5.00 -3.38 24.89
N GLY A 87 5.45 -4.56 24.47
CA GLY A 87 4.68 -5.80 24.50
C GLY A 87 3.62 -5.91 23.40
N ARG A 88 3.77 -5.15 22.33
CA ARG A 88 2.90 -5.22 21.16
C ARG A 88 3.56 -6.02 20.05
N SER A 89 2.85 -6.97 19.51
CA SER A 89 3.25 -7.64 18.29
C SER A 89 2.95 -6.77 17.07
N ASP A 90 3.74 -6.95 16.00
CA ASP A 90 3.48 -6.33 14.70
C ASP A 90 3.86 -4.85 14.58
N LEU A 91 4.60 -4.32 15.53
CA LEU A 91 4.96 -2.91 15.56
C LEU A 91 6.32 -2.59 14.94
N ASP A 92 7.28 -3.46 15.08
CA ASP A 92 8.66 -3.17 14.64
C ASP A 92 9.13 -4.05 13.46
N GLU A 93 9.01 -5.38 13.52
CA GLU A 93 9.49 -6.30 12.49
C GLU A 93 8.39 -7.04 11.73
N GLY A 94 7.14 -6.85 12.15
CA GLY A 94 6.02 -7.65 11.64
C GLY A 94 5.59 -7.29 10.21
N ARG A 95 4.40 -7.76 9.84
CA ARG A 95 3.85 -7.60 8.48
C ARG A 95 3.79 -6.15 8.00
N GLU A 96 3.58 -5.20 8.91
CA GLU A 96 3.49 -3.79 8.57
C GLU A 96 4.80 -3.27 7.95
N ARG A 97 5.89 -3.98 8.21
CA ARG A 97 7.23 -3.65 7.69
C ARG A 97 7.51 -4.26 6.31
N ILE A 98 6.69 -5.21 5.86
CA ILE A 98 6.78 -5.77 4.49
C ILE A 98 6.72 -4.66 3.43
N GLY A 99 5.98 -3.58 3.68
CA GLY A 99 5.90 -2.42 2.79
C GLY A 99 7.26 -1.83 2.41
N MET A 100 8.24 -1.83 3.29
CA MET A 100 9.61 -1.38 2.96
C MET A 100 10.29 -2.32 1.95
N GLY A 101 10.18 -3.62 2.14
CA GLY A 101 10.69 -4.61 1.19
C GLY A 101 9.96 -4.55 -0.16
N ILE A 102 8.63 -4.37 -0.17
CA ILE A 102 7.85 -4.18 -1.39
C ILE A 102 8.30 -2.92 -2.13
N LEU A 103 8.48 -1.80 -1.43
CA LEU A 103 8.93 -0.55 -2.03
C LEU A 103 10.31 -0.70 -2.68
N LEU A 104 11.27 -1.30 -1.97
CA LEU A 104 12.60 -1.56 -2.48
C LEU A 104 12.55 -2.49 -3.71
N ALA A 105 11.82 -3.60 -3.65
CA ALA A 105 11.69 -4.53 -4.77
C ALA A 105 10.99 -3.89 -5.98
N ALA A 106 9.95 -3.08 -5.76
CA ALA A 106 9.26 -2.33 -6.81
C ALA A 106 10.19 -1.30 -7.48
N TYR A 107 10.99 -0.61 -6.68
CA TYR A 107 11.99 0.33 -7.18
C TYR A 107 13.04 -0.36 -8.07
N GLY A 108 13.54 -1.52 -7.63
CA GLY A 108 14.47 -2.32 -8.41
C GLY A 108 13.92 -2.79 -9.76
N LEU A 109 12.60 -2.89 -9.91
CA LEU A 109 11.90 -3.24 -11.15
C LEU A 109 11.66 -2.03 -12.06
N SER A 110 11.72 -0.81 -11.55
CA SER A 110 11.49 0.40 -12.34
C SER A 110 12.67 0.68 -13.26
N GLU A 111 12.40 0.89 -14.55
CA GLU A 111 13.45 1.22 -15.53
C GLU A 111 13.99 2.65 -15.35
N GLU A 112 13.14 3.56 -14.88
CA GLU A 112 13.47 4.96 -14.69
C GLU A 112 14.34 5.22 -13.46
N LEU A 113 14.27 4.31 -12.47
CA LEU A 113 14.82 4.49 -11.13
C LEU A 113 15.89 3.44 -10.77
N ARG A 114 16.60 2.87 -11.71
CA ARG A 114 17.57 1.79 -11.47
C ARG A 114 18.78 2.27 -10.66
N VAL A 115 18.71 2.21 -9.34
CA VAL A 115 19.89 2.10 -8.49
C VAL A 115 20.20 0.62 -8.27
N LYS A 116 21.15 0.08 -8.99
CA LYS A 116 21.65 -1.30 -8.81
C LYS A 116 22.97 -1.24 -8.06
N SER A 117 22.92 -0.96 -6.75
CA SER A 117 24.09 -1.19 -5.91
C SER A 117 24.07 -2.63 -5.40
N GLU A 118 25.22 -3.22 -5.19
CA GLU A 118 25.37 -4.53 -4.54
C GLU A 118 24.75 -4.53 -3.14
N GLU A 119 24.84 -3.41 -2.44
CA GLU A 119 24.23 -3.17 -1.13
C GLU A 119 22.69 -3.31 -1.17
N PHE A 120 22.04 -2.71 -2.17
CA PHE A 120 20.60 -2.80 -2.38
C PHE A 120 20.15 -4.25 -2.57
N ALA A 121 20.83 -5.00 -3.44
CA ALA A 121 20.51 -6.40 -3.70
C ALA A 121 20.72 -7.25 -2.44
N THR A 122 21.83 -7.04 -1.74
CA THR A 122 22.18 -7.75 -0.49
C THR A 122 21.15 -7.47 0.60
N ALA A 123 20.70 -6.22 0.76
CA ALA A 123 19.69 -5.86 1.74
C ALA A 123 18.35 -6.56 1.48
N LEU A 124 17.89 -6.59 0.21
CA LEU A 124 16.67 -7.30 -0.18
C LEU A 124 16.76 -8.81 0.01
N GLU A 125 17.86 -9.44 -0.38
CA GLU A 125 18.04 -10.88 -0.19
C GLU A 125 18.06 -11.26 1.29
N ARG A 126 18.74 -10.46 2.11
CA ARG A 126 18.78 -10.65 3.56
C ARG A 126 17.38 -10.49 4.17
N TYR A 127 16.61 -9.51 3.71
CA TYR A 127 15.23 -9.34 4.15
C TYR A 127 14.32 -10.49 3.69
N ALA A 128 14.45 -10.96 2.45
CA ALA A 128 13.70 -12.12 1.96
C ALA A 128 13.99 -13.39 2.78
N LYS A 129 15.24 -13.59 3.15
CA LYS A 129 15.63 -14.67 4.06
C LYS A 129 14.97 -14.52 5.43
N PHE A 130 15.01 -13.32 6.02
CA PHE A 130 14.31 -13.03 7.28
C PHE A 130 12.80 -13.35 7.20
N VAL A 131 12.11 -12.88 6.16
CA VAL A 131 10.69 -13.14 5.95
C VAL A 131 10.41 -14.64 5.90
N ARG A 132 11.20 -15.39 5.11
CA ARG A 132 10.99 -16.83 4.93
C ARG A 132 11.29 -17.64 6.20
N GLU A 133 12.38 -17.36 6.89
CA GLU A 133 12.86 -18.16 8.00
C GLU A 133 12.25 -17.75 9.35
N LYS A 134 11.92 -16.48 9.54
CA LYS A 134 11.48 -15.95 10.83
C LYS A 134 9.99 -15.59 10.86
N LEU A 135 9.45 -15.00 9.78
CA LEU A 135 8.03 -14.62 9.71
C LEU A 135 7.12 -15.70 9.14
N GLN A 136 7.68 -16.81 8.62
CA GLN A 136 6.87 -17.92 8.12
C GLN A 136 7.23 -19.26 8.77
N TYR A 137 6.23 -20.13 8.87
CA TYR A 137 6.41 -21.54 9.14
C TYR A 137 6.77 -22.29 7.83
N PRO A 138 7.26 -23.55 7.91
CA PRO A 138 7.56 -24.34 6.70
C PRO A 138 6.38 -24.47 5.74
N ASP A 139 5.14 -24.49 6.24
CA ASP A 139 3.88 -24.58 5.47
C ASP A 139 3.32 -23.23 5.02
N TYR A 140 4.13 -22.16 5.08
CA TYR A 140 3.80 -20.78 4.68
C TYR A 140 2.73 -20.10 5.55
N ARG A 141 2.35 -20.65 6.69
CA ARG A 141 1.59 -19.86 7.67
C ARG A 141 2.44 -18.68 8.11
N THR A 142 1.85 -17.47 8.05
CA THR A 142 2.58 -16.22 8.22
C THR A 142 2.30 -15.63 9.59
N LYS A 143 3.36 -15.39 10.35
CA LYS A 143 3.35 -14.80 11.70
C LYS A 143 3.22 -13.29 11.62
N SER A 144 2.75 -12.66 12.70
CA SER A 144 2.73 -11.20 12.83
C SER A 144 4.09 -10.64 13.23
N ASP A 145 4.88 -11.39 13.98
CA ASP A 145 6.21 -10.99 14.44
C ASP A 145 7.17 -12.19 14.54
N ALA A 146 8.47 -11.90 14.58
CA ALA A 146 9.51 -12.93 14.64
C ALA A 146 9.79 -13.45 16.06
N ARG A 147 9.55 -12.63 17.10
CA ARG A 147 9.92 -12.95 18.48
C ARG A 147 8.91 -13.85 19.18
N GLN A 148 7.64 -13.54 19.03
CA GLN A 148 6.56 -14.18 19.79
C GLN A 148 5.84 -15.29 19.02
N GLY A 149 6.23 -15.53 17.76
CA GLY A 149 5.56 -16.48 16.89
C GLY A 149 4.19 -16.01 16.39
N GLY A 150 3.81 -14.81 16.75
CA GLY A 150 2.74 -13.97 16.29
C GLY A 150 1.37 -14.60 16.07
N LYS A 151 0.36 -13.78 16.01
CA LYS A 151 -1.00 -14.20 15.65
C LYS A 151 -1.07 -14.53 14.16
N ASN A 152 -1.82 -15.56 13.80
CA ASN A 152 -2.14 -15.85 12.42
C ASN A 152 -3.21 -14.86 11.94
N ARG A 153 -2.82 -13.89 11.11
CA ARG A 153 -3.69 -12.84 10.56
C ARG A 153 -3.74 -12.94 9.04
N GLY A 154 -4.93 -13.02 8.48
CA GLY A 154 -5.14 -13.14 7.03
C GLY A 154 -4.50 -12.01 6.22
N TYR A 155 -4.50 -10.79 6.73
CA TYR A 155 -3.90 -9.62 6.08
C TYR A 155 -2.38 -9.74 5.83
N ASN A 156 -1.66 -10.59 6.57
CA ASN A 156 -0.22 -10.74 6.41
C ASN A 156 0.17 -11.42 5.08
N TYR A 157 -0.72 -12.26 4.55
CA TYR A 157 -0.35 -13.17 3.47
C TYR A 157 -0.24 -12.51 2.10
N ALA A 158 -1.16 -11.61 1.77
CA ALA A 158 -1.17 -10.98 0.45
C ALA A 158 0.10 -10.15 0.24
N TRP A 159 0.48 -9.34 1.23
CA TRP A 159 1.69 -8.51 1.15
C TRP A 159 2.98 -9.32 1.10
N VAL A 160 3.07 -10.40 1.90
CA VAL A 160 4.24 -11.30 1.85
C VAL A 160 4.33 -11.99 0.50
N ALA A 161 3.20 -12.41 -0.08
CA ALA A 161 3.17 -12.99 -1.41
C ALA A 161 3.57 -11.98 -2.49
N ASP A 162 3.09 -10.71 -2.42
CA ASP A 162 3.47 -9.66 -3.36
C ASP A 162 4.98 -9.37 -3.30
N PHE A 163 5.54 -9.30 -2.11
CA PHE A 163 6.98 -9.17 -1.93
C PHE A 163 7.76 -10.29 -2.64
N TYR A 164 7.38 -11.55 -2.45
CA TYR A 164 8.03 -12.66 -3.11
C TYR A 164 7.88 -12.65 -4.64
N PHE A 165 6.71 -12.31 -5.15
CA PHE A 165 6.53 -12.19 -6.60
C PHE A 165 7.38 -11.07 -7.20
N ARG A 166 7.52 -9.94 -6.50
CA ARG A 166 8.44 -8.86 -6.91
C ARG A 166 9.90 -9.31 -6.87
N MET A 167 10.31 -10.07 -5.85
CA MET A 167 11.64 -10.67 -5.79
C MET A 167 11.88 -11.66 -6.94
N ALA A 168 10.88 -12.47 -7.31
CA ALA A 168 10.97 -13.35 -8.48
C ALA A 168 11.17 -12.57 -9.78
N LEU A 169 10.40 -11.50 -9.98
CA LEU A 169 10.52 -10.61 -11.14
C LEU A 169 11.90 -9.92 -11.20
N LEU A 170 12.40 -9.48 -10.05
CA LEU A 170 13.65 -8.72 -9.93
C LEU A 170 14.87 -9.59 -10.16
N THR A 171 14.88 -10.80 -9.58
CA THR A 171 16.06 -11.69 -9.54
C THR A 171 16.02 -12.80 -10.59
N GLY A 172 14.85 -13.13 -11.13
CA GLY A 172 14.64 -14.32 -11.96
C GLY A 172 14.65 -15.64 -11.17
N ASN A 173 14.78 -15.59 -9.84
CA ASN A 173 14.81 -16.78 -9.01
C ASN A 173 13.39 -17.36 -8.81
N LYS A 174 13.17 -18.53 -9.41
CA LYS A 174 11.88 -19.25 -9.36
C LYS A 174 11.44 -19.62 -7.94
N GLN A 175 12.37 -19.75 -6.98
CA GLN A 175 12.02 -20.09 -5.61
C GLN A 175 11.12 -19.01 -4.99
N TYR A 176 11.37 -17.74 -5.27
CA TYR A 176 10.50 -16.66 -4.80
C TYR A 176 9.07 -16.76 -5.38
N ALA A 177 8.93 -17.17 -6.65
CA ALA A 177 7.59 -17.42 -7.23
C ALA A 177 6.86 -18.57 -6.50
N LEU A 178 7.57 -19.64 -6.17
CA LEU A 178 7.04 -20.75 -5.35
C LEU A 178 6.66 -20.30 -3.94
N ASP A 179 7.47 -19.46 -3.32
CA ASP A 179 7.19 -18.92 -1.97
C ASP A 179 5.94 -18.00 -1.99
N GLY A 180 5.76 -17.21 -3.04
CA GLY A 180 4.56 -16.41 -3.26
C GLY A 180 3.29 -17.27 -3.37
N ILE A 181 3.31 -18.30 -4.24
CA ILE A 181 2.19 -19.25 -4.37
C ILE A 181 1.94 -19.99 -3.05
N GLY A 182 3.01 -20.49 -2.41
CA GLY A 182 2.91 -21.19 -1.13
C GLY A 182 2.21 -20.36 -0.07
N THR A 183 2.53 -19.05 -0.04
CA THR A 183 1.92 -18.09 0.88
C THR A 183 0.43 -17.88 0.58
N LEU A 184 0.03 -17.65 -0.68
CA LEU A 184 -1.38 -17.51 -1.04
C LEU A 184 -2.19 -18.81 -0.84
N ARG A 185 -1.62 -19.96 -1.17
CA ARG A 185 -2.26 -21.25 -0.87
C ARG A 185 -2.46 -21.45 0.64
N SER A 186 -1.53 -20.98 1.45
CA SER A 186 -1.67 -21.00 2.90
C SER A 186 -2.77 -20.05 3.37
N LEU A 187 -2.88 -18.84 2.79
CA LEU A 187 -4.00 -17.95 3.02
C LEU A 187 -5.34 -18.64 2.79
N TYR A 188 -5.53 -19.20 1.60
CA TYR A 188 -6.81 -19.86 1.25
C TYR A 188 -7.14 -21.06 2.14
N ARG A 189 -6.14 -21.85 2.56
CA ARG A 189 -6.34 -22.93 3.53
C ARG A 189 -6.76 -22.45 4.90
N GLN A 190 -6.25 -21.29 5.37
CA GLN A 190 -6.52 -20.77 6.71
C GLN A 190 -7.79 -19.93 6.79
N PHE A 191 -8.10 -19.15 5.78
CA PHE A 191 -9.16 -18.13 5.82
C PHE A 191 -10.21 -18.29 4.71
N GLY A 192 -10.00 -19.21 3.76
CA GLY A 192 -10.90 -19.39 2.61
C GLY A 192 -10.78 -18.26 1.58
N TYR A 193 -11.61 -18.36 0.55
CA TYR A 193 -11.61 -17.41 -0.57
C TYR A 193 -12.42 -16.13 -0.31
N GLY A 194 -13.16 -16.06 0.78
CA GLY A 194 -14.02 -14.91 1.12
C GLY A 194 -13.35 -13.85 2.00
N PHE A 195 -12.05 -13.98 2.26
CA PHE A 195 -11.33 -13.01 3.09
C PHE A 195 -10.93 -11.78 2.26
N TYR A 196 -11.13 -10.58 2.83
CA TYR A 196 -10.82 -9.31 2.18
C TYR A 196 -9.37 -8.91 2.50
N CYS A 197 -8.44 -9.26 1.61
CA CYS A 197 -7.05 -8.84 1.76
C CYS A 197 -6.82 -7.43 1.24
N ILE A 198 -5.91 -6.72 1.87
CA ILE A 198 -5.32 -5.52 1.30
C ILE A 198 -4.24 -5.99 0.29
N ASP A 199 -4.32 -5.48 -0.95
CA ASP A 199 -3.35 -5.72 -2.03
C ASP A 199 -3.13 -7.20 -2.39
N TYR A 200 -4.18 -7.87 -2.87
CA TYR A 200 -3.98 -9.15 -3.57
C TYR A 200 -3.04 -8.96 -4.77
N PRO A 201 -1.94 -9.71 -4.89
CA PRO A 201 -0.95 -9.51 -5.95
C PRO A 201 -1.38 -10.17 -7.27
N VAL A 202 -2.51 -9.75 -7.85
CA VAL A 202 -3.03 -10.35 -9.09
C VAL A 202 -2.04 -10.13 -10.23
N THR A 203 -1.81 -8.88 -10.58
CA THR A 203 -0.94 -8.52 -11.70
C THR A 203 0.50 -8.97 -11.49
N THR A 204 1.05 -8.74 -10.29
CA THR A 204 2.43 -9.10 -9.96
C THR A 204 2.64 -10.61 -9.94
N GLY A 205 1.69 -11.35 -9.34
CA GLY A 205 1.76 -12.79 -9.20
C GLY A 205 1.68 -13.51 -10.55
N LEU A 206 0.70 -13.16 -11.38
CA LEU A 206 0.55 -13.75 -12.71
C LEU A 206 1.80 -13.48 -13.57
N LYS A 207 2.28 -12.22 -13.61
CA LYS A 207 3.49 -11.85 -14.35
C LYS A 207 4.74 -12.60 -13.87
N ALA A 208 4.90 -12.76 -12.55
CA ALA A 208 6.04 -13.48 -11.98
C ALA A 208 6.02 -14.97 -12.38
N LEU A 209 4.85 -15.60 -12.37
CA LEU A 209 4.71 -16.99 -12.76
C LEU A 209 4.91 -17.22 -14.26
N GLU A 210 4.38 -16.35 -15.10
CA GLU A 210 4.60 -16.36 -16.54
C GLU A 210 6.11 -16.23 -16.87
N GLN A 211 6.77 -15.25 -16.27
CA GLN A 211 8.21 -15.03 -16.47
C GLN A 211 9.06 -16.22 -15.97
N ALA A 212 8.62 -16.89 -14.91
CA ALA A 212 9.25 -18.10 -14.40
C ALA A 212 8.97 -19.35 -15.25
N GLY A 213 8.09 -19.27 -16.27
CA GLY A 213 7.65 -20.41 -17.08
C GLY A 213 6.73 -21.38 -16.32
N MET A 214 6.06 -20.95 -15.28
CA MET A 214 5.18 -21.73 -14.40
C MET A 214 3.72 -21.60 -14.85
N ASN A 215 3.43 -21.98 -16.10
CA ASN A 215 2.12 -21.72 -16.72
C ASN A 215 0.96 -22.44 -16.03
N PHE A 216 1.18 -23.65 -15.52
CA PHE A 216 0.15 -24.40 -14.81
C PHE A 216 -0.22 -23.69 -13.48
N GLU A 217 0.77 -23.29 -12.71
CA GLU A 217 0.59 -22.56 -11.46
C GLU A 217 -0.04 -21.18 -11.70
N CYS A 218 0.31 -20.52 -12.80
CA CYS A 218 -0.30 -19.25 -13.21
C CYS A 218 -1.80 -19.41 -13.46
N GLN A 219 -2.21 -20.44 -14.20
CA GLN A 219 -3.62 -20.74 -14.46
C GLN A 219 -4.38 -21.08 -13.17
N GLN A 220 -3.77 -21.89 -12.27
CA GLN A 220 -4.38 -22.21 -10.99
C GLN A 220 -4.56 -20.95 -10.11
N LEU A 221 -3.54 -20.10 -10.03
CA LEU A 221 -3.61 -18.86 -9.25
C LEU A 221 -4.70 -17.92 -9.82
N LEU A 222 -4.79 -17.79 -11.14
CA LEU A 222 -5.86 -17.02 -11.76
C LEU A 222 -7.25 -17.59 -11.41
N GLN A 223 -7.41 -18.91 -11.37
CA GLN A 223 -8.66 -19.54 -10.95
C GLN A 223 -8.98 -19.26 -9.47
N ASP A 224 -7.97 -19.27 -8.59
CA ASP A 224 -8.12 -18.90 -7.18
C ASP A 224 -8.58 -17.44 -7.04
N PHE A 225 -7.99 -16.52 -7.79
CA PHE A 225 -8.41 -15.13 -7.82
C PHE A 225 -9.84 -14.97 -8.37
N CYS A 226 -10.21 -15.69 -9.41
CA CYS A 226 -11.59 -15.69 -9.91
C CYS A 226 -12.58 -16.19 -8.87
N THR A 227 -12.23 -17.22 -8.09
CA THR A 227 -13.06 -17.75 -7.01
C THR A 227 -13.30 -16.69 -5.92
N THR A 228 -12.24 -16.00 -5.52
CA THR A 228 -12.34 -14.86 -4.58
C THR A 228 -13.20 -13.73 -5.16
N ALA A 229 -12.94 -13.34 -6.41
CA ALA A 229 -13.68 -12.27 -7.07
C ALA A 229 -15.17 -12.58 -7.19
N ASP A 230 -15.55 -13.82 -7.47
CA ASP A 230 -16.94 -14.26 -7.52
C ASP A 230 -17.66 -14.10 -6.18
N ILE A 231 -16.96 -14.37 -5.09
CA ILE A 231 -17.50 -14.16 -3.74
C ILE A 231 -17.68 -12.65 -3.46
N LEU A 232 -16.70 -11.83 -3.81
CA LEU A 232 -16.79 -10.37 -3.63
C LEU A 232 -17.92 -9.78 -4.48
N VAL A 233 -18.09 -10.23 -5.73
CA VAL A 233 -19.20 -9.84 -6.61
C VAL A 233 -20.56 -10.19 -5.98
N LYS A 234 -20.67 -11.40 -5.42
CA LYS A 234 -21.90 -11.87 -4.75
C LYS A 234 -22.21 -11.05 -3.50
N ASN A 235 -21.20 -10.71 -2.72
CA ASN A 235 -21.37 -9.93 -1.50
C ASN A 235 -21.72 -8.47 -1.80
N GLY A 236 -21.13 -7.88 -2.83
CA GLY A 236 -21.27 -6.45 -3.12
C GLY A 236 -20.88 -5.62 -1.89
N LEU A 237 -21.77 -4.73 -1.43
CA LEU A 237 -21.60 -3.94 -0.21
C LEU A 237 -22.17 -4.62 1.06
N ASN A 238 -22.62 -5.88 0.97
CA ASN A 238 -23.05 -6.67 2.12
C ASN A 238 -21.84 -7.47 2.65
N PHE A 239 -20.97 -6.78 3.37
CA PHE A 239 -19.75 -7.38 3.90
C PHE A 239 -20.05 -8.50 4.91
N PRO A 240 -19.23 -9.57 4.97
CA PRO A 240 -19.35 -10.59 5.98
C PRO A 240 -19.23 -10.01 7.41
N LYS A 241 -19.89 -10.65 8.39
CA LYS A 241 -19.90 -10.16 9.79
C LYS A 241 -18.53 -10.11 10.47
N PHE A 242 -17.53 -10.77 9.90
CA PHE A 242 -16.15 -10.75 10.43
C PHE A 242 -15.31 -9.60 9.87
N GLU A 243 -15.86 -8.86 8.89
CA GLU A 243 -15.20 -7.68 8.31
C GLU A 243 -15.78 -6.38 8.86
N VAL A 244 -14.97 -5.34 8.84
CA VAL A 244 -15.42 -3.98 9.13
C VAL A 244 -16.22 -3.47 7.93
N ASN A 245 -17.44 -3.02 8.18
CA ASN A 245 -18.30 -2.51 7.12
C ASN A 245 -17.91 -1.07 6.74
N TYR A 246 -17.94 -0.77 5.44
CA TYR A 246 -17.74 0.57 4.90
C TYR A 246 -16.45 1.24 5.35
N GLU A 247 -15.40 0.47 5.52
CA GLU A 247 -14.07 0.97 5.82
C GLU A 247 -13.23 1.06 4.54
N GLN A 248 -12.37 2.07 4.47
CA GLN A 248 -11.45 2.31 3.36
C GLN A 248 -10.60 1.09 3.04
N SER A 249 -10.04 0.45 4.07
CA SER A 249 -9.16 -0.72 3.95
C SER A 249 -9.86 -1.99 3.45
N ILE A 250 -11.19 -1.98 3.34
CA ILE A 250 -11.99 -3.08 2.80
C ILE A 250 -12.48 -2.76 1.39
N ILE A 251 -13.04 -1.55 1.19
CA ILE A 251 -13.67 -1.18 -0.09
C ILE A 251 -12.59 -0.91 -1.16
N ALA A 252 -11.55 -0.14 -0.85
CA ALA A 252 -10.53 0.19 -1.83
C ALA A 252 -9.79 -1.04 -2.37
N PRO A 253 -9.29 -1.96 -1.52
CA PRO A 253 -8.68 -3.20 -2.02
C PRO A 253 -9.64 -4.08 -2.81
N ALA A 254 -10.93 -4.13 -2.44
CA ALA A 254 -11.92 -4.89 -3.21
C ALA A 254 -12.11 -4.30 -4.63
N VAL A 255 -12.18 -2.98 -4.75
CA VAL A 255 -12.24 -2.29 -6.05
C VAL A 255 -10.99 -2.58 -6.88
N GLN A 256 -9.80 -2.40 -6.30
CA GLN A 256 -8.53 -2.68 -6.97
C GLN A 256 -8.48 -4.13 -7.47
N PHE A 257 -8.74 -5.09 -6.58
CA PHE A 257 -8.70 -6.52 -6.88
C PHE A 257 -9.65 -6.91 -8.02
N LEU A 258 -10.91 -6.45 -7.98
CA LEU A 258 -11.88 -6.71 -9.04
C LEU A 258 -11.46 -6.10 -10.38
N CYS A 259 -10.84 -4.92 -10.38
CA CYS A 259 -10.26 -4.32 -11.58
C CYS A 259 -9.10 -5.16 -12.14
N GLU A 260 -8.19 -5.62 -11.30
CA GLU A 260 -7.06 -6.45 -11.74
C GLU A 260 -7.52 -7.82 -12.28
N VAL A 261 -8.52 -8.45 -11.63
CA VAL A 261 -9.10 -9.70 -12.16
C VAL A 261 -9.85 -9.46 -13.48
N TYR A 262 -10.51 -8.30 -13.64
CA TYR A 262 -11.07 -7.91 -14.94
C TYR A 262 -9.98 -7.78 -16.01
N GLN A 263 -8.88 -7.10 -15.72
CA GLN A 263 -7.75 -6.96 -16.66
C GLN A 263 -7.16 -8.31 -17.06
N ALA A 264 -7.05 -9.25 -16.12
CA ALA A 264 -6.52 -10.58 -16.38
C ALA A 264 -7.47 -11.50 -17.17
N THR A 265 -8.81 -11.29 -17.06
CA THR A 265 -9.80 -12.21 -17.61
C THR A 265 -10.66 -11.64 -18.75
N GLY A 266 -10.75 -10.32 -18.88
CA GLY A 266 -11.71 -9.63 -19.75
C GLY A 266 -13.18 -9.74 -19.31
N ASN A 267 -13.47 -10.34 -18.16
CA ASN A 267 -14.83 -10.59 -17.71
C ASN A 267 -15.45 -9.34 -17.08
N LYS A 268 -16.31 -8.67 -17.85
CA LYS A 268 -16.96 -7.39 -17.50
C LYS A 268 -17.74 -7.40 -16.18
N ARG A 269 -18.15 -8.56 -15.66
CA ARG A 269 -18.88 -8.63 -14.40
C ARG A 269 -18.05 -8.12 -13.21
N TYR A 270 -16.72 -8.30 -13.25
CA TYR A 270 -15.81 -7.82 -12.22
C TYR A 270 -15.69 -6.29 -12.24
N LEU A 271 -15.52 -5.71 -13.44
CA LEU A 271 -15.52 -4.26 -13.59
C LEU A 271 -16.84 -3.62 -13.15
N THR A 272 -17.98 -4.25 -13.52
CA THR A 272 -19.31 -3.77 -13.09
C THR A 272 -19.46 -3.82 -11.56
N ALA A 273 -18.93 -4.83 -10.91
CA ALA A 273 -18.96 -4.93 -9.45
C ALA A 273 -18.07 -3.87 -8.79
N ALA A 274 -16.86 -3.64 -9.29
CA ALA A 274 -15.99 -2.56 -8.85
C ALA A 274 -16.66 -1.20 -8.96
N GLN A 275 -17.29 -0.91 -10.12
CA GLN A 275 -18.02 0.33 -10.36
C GLN A 275 -19.14 0.57 -9.35
N LYS A 276 -19.86 -0.47 -8.93
CA LYS A 276 -20.92 -0.35 -7.92
C LYS A 276 -20.39 -0.05 -6.51
N MET A 277 -19.13 -0.35 -6.23
CA MET A 277 -18.49 -0.06 -4.93
C MET A 277 -17.93 1.36 -4.85
N LEU A 278 -17.63 1.99 -5.99
CA LEU A 278 -16.99 3.32 -6.03
C LEU A 278 -17.75 4.40 -5.25
N PRO A 279 -19.09 4.56 -5.32
CA PRO A 279 -19.77 5.59 -4.55
C PRO A 279 -19.57 5.47 -3.03
N ALA A 280 -19.44 4.24 -2.51
CA ALA A 280 -19.15 4.02 -1.09
C ALA A 280 -17.68 4.36 -0.77
N LEU A 281 -16.73 4.03 -1.66
CA LEU A 281 -15.33 4.42 -1.51
C LEU A 281 -15.17 5.94 -1.53
N GLU A 282 -15.83 6.62 -2.46
CA GLU A 282 -15.81 8.08 -2.59
C GLU A 282 -16.40 8.77 -1.36
N ALA A 283 -17.44 8.20 -0.75
CA ALA A 283 -18.04 8.73 0.47
C ALA A 283 -17.12 8.69 1.69
N LEU A 284 -16.06 7.87 1.64
CA LEU A 284 -15.04 7.78 2.70
C LEU A 284 -13.88 8.78 2.50
N GLN A 285 -13.95 9.64 1.50
CA GLN A 285 -12.90 10.61 1.19
C GLN A 285 -13.29 12.00 1.69
N TRP A 286 -12.29 12.74 2.16
CA TRP A 286 -12.45 14.13 2.50
C TRP A 286 -11.92 15.03 1.38
N HIS A 287 -12.65 16.10 1.15
CA HIS A 287 -12.26 17.14 0.22
C HIS A 287 -12.22 18.48 0.95
N GLN A 288 -11.10 18.77 1.57
CA GLN A 288 -10.88 19.95 2.40
C GLN A 288 -9.78 20.84 1.80
N PRO A 289 -9.80 22.16 2.05
CA PRO A 289 -8.81 23.10 1.52
C PRO A 289 -7.47 23.04 2.30
N SER A 290 -7.05 21.87 2.70
CA SER A 290 -5.79 21.60 3.37
C SER A 290 -5.17 20.35 2.77
N TYR A 291 -3.86 20.37 2.50
CA TYR A 291 -3.15 19.20 1.98
C TYR A 291 -3.27 17.98 2.89
N ARG A 292 -3.52 18.18 4.18
CA ARG A 292 -3.69 17.08 5.13
C ARG A 292 -5.03 16.36 5.01
N MET A 293 -6.01 16.95 4.33
CA MET A 293 -7.38 16.44 4.31
C MET A 293 -8.00 16.45 2.90
N ASN A 294 -7.25 16.83 1.86
CA ASN A 294 -7.76 16.86 0.50
C ASN A 294 -7.60 15.49 -0.15
N GLU A 295 -8.70 14.84 -0.54
CA GLU A 295 -8.75 13.46 -1.05
C GLU A 295 -8.16 12.42 -0.06
N ILE A 296 -8.12 12.74 1.22
CA ILE A 296 -7.54 11.84 2.21
C ILE A 296 -8.57 10.82 2.71
N ALA A 297 -8.11 9.60 2.91
CA ALA A 297 -8.93 8.55 3.47
C ALA A 297 -9.32 8.85 4.91
N ILE A 298 -10.60 8.71 5.22
CA ILE A 298 -11.07 8.71 6.59
C ILE A 298 -10.71 7.35 7.19
N ARG A 299 -9.84 7.35 8.18
CA ARG A 299 -9.61 6.19 9.01
C ARG A 299 -10.42 6.32 10.28
N HIS A 300 -11.41 5.44 10.42
CA HIS A 300 -12.10 5.26 11.68
C HIS A 300 -11.35 4.20 12.51
N TRP A 301 -11.03 4.55 13.75
CA TRP A 301 -10.33 3.66 14.66
C TRP A 301 -11.02 3.66 16.03
N ASP A 302 -11.56 2.54 16.42
CA ASP A 302 -12.30 2.33 17.67
C ASP A 302 -11.44 1.70 18.80
N GLY A 303 -10.16 1.50 18.53
CA GLY A 303 -9.15 1.08 19.50
C GLY A 303 -8.14 2.17 19.80
N TYR A 304 -7.07 1.83 20.49
CA TYR A 304 -5.98 2.77 20.68
C TYR A 304 -4.96 2.67 19.57
N TRP A 305 -4.24 3.79 19.35
CA TRP A 305 -3.24 3.91 18.32
C TRP A 305 -1.95 3.15 18.68
N PHE A 306 -1.30 2.61 17.67
CA PHE A 306 0.03 2.03 17.78
C PHE A 306 1.11 3.09 18.00
N GLY A 307 2.28 2.64 18.42
CA GLY A 307 3.41 3.49 18.68
C GLY A 307 3.61 3.78 20.15
N LYS A 308 4.72 4.43 20.47
CA LYS A 308 5.17 4.57 21.85
C LYS A 308 4.25 5.39 22.74
N ARG A 309 3.43 6.27 22.18
CA ARG A 309 2.51 7.14 22.96
C ARG A 309 1.12 6.55 23.17
N GLN A 310 0.77 5.49 22.44
CA GLN A 310 -0.53 4.81 22.59
C GLN A 310 -1.75 5.76 22.59
N ILE A 311 -1.83 6.65 21.62
CA ILE A 311 -2.88 7.65 21.50
C ILE A 311 -4.12 7.03 20.86
N TYR A 312 -5.30 7.34 21.39
CA TYR A 312 -6.60 6.97 20.79
C TYR A 312 -7.08 8.03 19.83
N GLY A 313 -7.80 7.64 18.79
CA GLY A 313 -8.50 8.50 17.88
C GLY A 313 -8.19 8.26 16.41
N ASP A 314 -8.82 9.06 15.56
CA ASP A 314 -8.57 9.05 14.13
C ASP A 314 -7.22 9.67 13.80
N VAL A 315 -6.58 9.17 12.75
CA VAL A 315 -5.26 9.63 12.31
C VAL A 315 -5.35 10.23 10.92
N TYR A 316 -4.90 11.47 10.78
CA TYR A 316 -4.84 12.22 9.53
C TYR A 316 -3.49 12.97 9.42
N PRO A 317 -2.84 12.91 8.27
CA PRO A 317 -3.07 12.02 7.13
C PRO A 317 -2.75 10.56 7.45
N HIS A 318 -3.16 9.63 6.59
CA HIS A 318 -2.93 8.22 6.78
C HIS A 318 -2.61 7.51 5.47
N TYR A 319 -1.77 6.45 5.51
CA TYR A 319 -1.37 5.68 4.33
C TYR A 319 -2.53 5.01 3.56
N TRP A 320 -3.72 4.94 4.11
CA TRP A 320 -4.90 4.42 3.42
C TRP A 320 -5.31 5.27 2.22
N SER A 321 -4.86 6.52 2.14
CA SER A 321 -4.98 7.32 0.93
C SER A 321 -4.25 6.68 -0.25
N ALA A 322 -3.09 6.04 -0.02
CA ALA A 322 -2.37 5.31 -1.05
C ALA A 322 -3.13 4.04 -1.51
N ILE A 323 -3.83 3.34 -0.62
CA ILE A 323 -4.70 2.20 -0.99
C ILE A 323 -5.83 2.68 -1.91
N THR A 324 -6.44 3.81 -1.60
CA THR A 324 -7.47 4.42 -2.44
C THR A 324 -6.90 4.85 -3.78
N ALA A 325 -5.70 5.43 -3.80
CA ALA A 325 -5.00 5.80 -5.03
C ALA A 325 -4.84 4.59 -5.96
N ALA A 326 -4.42 3.44 -5.42
CA ALA A 326 -4.28 2.20 -6.17
C ALA A 326 -5.62 1.74 -6.79
N ALA A 327 -6.70 1.80 -6.02
CA ALA A 327 -8.04 1.46 -6.50
C ALA A 327 -8.50 2.38 -7.64
N TYR A 328 -8.37 3.69 -7.49
CA TYR A 328 -8.74 4.66 -8.52
C TYR A 328 -7.88 4.53 -9.77
N HIS A 329 -6.57 4.35 -9.62
CA HIS A 329 -5.66 4.14 -10.74
C HIS A 329 -6.03 2.90 -11.55
N ARG A 330 -6.28 1.75 -10.89
CA ARG A 330 -6.69 0.52 -11.57
C ARG A 330 -8.03 0.66 -12.27
N TYR A 331 -8.99 1.31 -11.61
CA TYR A 331 -10.28 1.57 -12.23
C TYR A 331 -10.15 2.48 -13.46
N ALA A 332 -9.38 3.57 -13.37
CA ALA A 332 -9.10 4.46 -14.51
C ALA A 332 -8.52 3.70 -15.70
N GLN A 333 -7.55 2.81 -15.46
CA GLN A 333 -6.99 1.95 -16.51
C GLN A 333 -8.06 1.05 -17.16
N CYS A 334 -8.98 0.49 -16.38
CA CYS A 334 -10.02 -0.41 -16.89
C CYS A 334 -11.04 0.28 -17.80
N ILE A 335 -11.28 1.58 -17.60
CA ILE A 335 -12.31 2.34 -18.34
C ILE A 335 -11.75 3.28 -19.40
N ALA A 336 -10.43 3.37 -19.56
CA ALA A 336 -9.75 4.36 -20.41
C ALA A 336 -10.28 4.36 -21.85
N ASP A 337 -10.49 3.19 -22.44
CA ASP A 337 -11.00 3.05 -23.82
C ASP A 337 -12.51 3.30 -23.95
N SER A 338 -13.30 3.15 -22.87
CA SER A 338 -14.75 3.27 -22.90
C SER A 338 -15.25 4.62 -22.41
N ASP A 339 -14.56 5.25 -21.48
CA ASP A 339 -14.87 6.57 -20.91
C ASP A 339 -13.58 7.31 -20.51
N ALA A 340 -12.91 7.89 -21.49
CA ALA A 340 -11.66 8.62 -21.29
C ALA A 340 -11.79 9.81 -20.32
N LYS A 341 -12.98 10.45 -20.24
CA LYS A 341 -13.21 11.56 -19.33
C LYS A 341 -13.25 11.09 -17.87
N ALA A 342 -14.02 10.05 -17.58
CA ALA A 342 -14.06 9.47 -16.24
C ALA A 342 -12.72 8.87 -15.86
N ALA A 343 -12.01 8.21 -16.78
CA ALA A 343 -10.67 7.70 -16.57
C ALA A 343 -9.69 8.80 -16.15
N ALA A 344 -9.68 9.93 -16.85
CA ALA A 344 -8.84 11.08 -16.50
C ALA A 344 -9.18 11.67 -15.12
N ASP A 345 -10.46 11.71 -14.74
CA ASP A 345 -10.87 12.18 -13.41
C ASP A 345 -10.40 11.23 -12.29
N TYR A 346 -10.61 9.93 -12.43
CA TYR A 346 -10.13 8.95 -11.44
C TYR A 346 -8.60 8.90 -11.37
N GLN A 347 -7.91 9.06 -12.50
CA GLN A 347 -6.45 9.15 -12.50
C GLN A 347 -5.97 10.40 -11.74
N ARG A 348 -6.57 11.55 -11.96
CA ARG A 348 -6.27 12.79 -11.22
C ARG A 348 -6.52 12.62 -9.71
N ARG A 349 -7.61 11.96 -9.31
CA ARG A 349 -7.91 11.67 -7.91
C ARG A 349 -6.91 10.69 -7.30
N ALA A 350 -6.46 9.69 -8.06
CA ALA A 350 -5.40 8.77 -7.63
C ALA A 350 -4.09 9.53 -7.35
N GLU A 351 -3.68 10.42 -8.25
CA GLU A 351 -2.50 11.27 -8.09
C GLU A 351 -2.62 12.16 -6.86
N GLN A 352 -3.79 12.74 -6.61
CA GLN A 352 -4.04 13.56 -5.43
C GLN A 352 -3.91 12.74 -4.14
N CYS A 353 -4.47 11.54 -4.07
CA CYS A 353 -4.33 10.65 -2.92
C CYS A 353 -2.86 10.26 -2.66
N VAL A 354 -2.06 10.04 -3.72
CA VAL A 354 -0.62 9.79 -3.57
C VAL A 354 0.07 11.03 -3.00
N ARG A 355 -0.19 12.22 -3.55
CA ARG A 355 0.40 13.47 -3.08
C ARG A 355 0.09 13.75 -1.60
N ASP A 356 -1.14 13.49 -1.18
CA ASP A 356 -1.54 13.65 0.23
C ASP A 356 -0.75 12.69 1.13
N THR A 357 -0.47 11.48 0.67
CA THR A 357 0.35 10.51 1.40
C THR A 357 1.82 10.96 1.52
N LEU A 358 2.34 11.72 0.53
CA LEU A 358 3.72 12.20 0.57
C LEU A 358 4.00 13.18 1.71
N CYS A 359 2.97 13.80 2.32
CA CYS A 359 3.15 14.62 3.52
C CYS A 359 3.60 13.84 4.75
N LEU A 360 3.56 12.51 4.70
CA LEU A 360 4.10 11.62 5.74
C LEU A 360 5.62 11.43 5.64
N PHE A 361 6.25 11.94 4.59
CA PHE A 361 7.69 11.82 4.35
C PHE A 361 8.41 13.12 4.67
N TYR A 362 9.55 12.98 5.33
CA TYR A 362 10.47 14.09 5.57
C TYR A 362 11.45 14.24 4.41
N GLU A 363 11.98 15.43 4.25
CA GLU A 363 12.95 15.76 3.18
C GLU A 363 14.28 14.99 3.28
N ASP A 364 14.59 14.41 4.42
CA ASP A 364 15.77 13.56 4.66
C ASP A 364 15.52 12.06 4.45
N GLY A 365 14.30 11.67 4.08
CA GLY A 365 13.93 10.29 3.85
C GLY A 365 13.30 9.57 5.04
N ARG A 366 13.24 10.19 6.23
CA ARG A 366 12.41 9.68 7.33
C ARG A 366 10.94 9.66 6.91
N ALA A 367 10.16 8.81 7.55
CA ALA A 367 8.71 8.77 7.34
C ALA A 367 7.99 8.48 8.66
N THR A 368 6.75 8.94 8.72
CA THR A 368 5.84 8.71 9.83
C THR A 368 4.48 8.20 9.34
N CYS A 369 3.60 7.87 10.26
CA CYS A 369 2.23 7.48 9.92
C CYS A 369 1.21 8.25 10.77
#